data_796e412743bed50bc53a4b0f88cf99a3
#
_entry.id   796e412743bed50bc53a4b0f88cf99a3
#
_cell.length_a   1.000
_cell.length_b   1.000
_cell.length_c   1.000
_cell.angle_alpha   90.00
_cell.angle_beta   90.00
_cell.angle_gamma   90.00
#
_symmetry.space_group_name_H-M   'P 1'
#
loop_
_entity.id
_entity.type
_entity.pdbx_description
1 polymer ?
#
loop_
_entity_poly.entity_id
_entity_poly.type
_entity_poly.pdbx_seq_one_letter_code
_entity_poly.pdbx_strand_id
1 'polypeptide(L)'
;MEGRRVFAELTVDENLVTGGITNTDRKAIAASHDRVMTMFPLLADRRKDVAGYLSGGEQQMLAIGRALMADPKLLILDEPSLGLAPKLVGQIRDTIVAINEAGTSVLLIEQNANMALSIADYGYIMETGKVVMDGEAAKLLKDEDIQEFYLGLHGDEGERKSFRDVKHYKRRKRWLS
;
A
#
# COMPACT_ATOMS: atom_id res chain seq x y z
N MET A 1 -8.02 9.72 -8.16
CA MET A 1 -9.45 9.59 -7.80
C MET A 1 -9.49 9.17 -6.35
N GLU A 2 -9.92 10.05 -5.49
CA GLU A 2 -10.16 9.78 -4.08
C GLU A 2 -11.37 8.86 -3.94
N GLY A 3 -11.21 7.74 -3.23
CA GLY A 3 -12.32 6.87 -2.88
C GLY A 3 -12.00 5.37 -3.00
N ARG A 4 -12.32 4.66 -1.96
CA ARG A 4 -12.24 3.20 -1.87
C ARG A 4 -13.22 2.61 -2.88
N ARG A 5 -12.69 2.07 -3.99
CA ARG A 5 -13.51 1.68 -5.15
C ARG A 5 -14.12 0.28 -4.97
N VAL A 6 -14.97 0.13 -3.96
CA VAL A 6 -15.82 -1.06 -3.84
C VAL A 6 -17.13 -0.84 -4.61
N PHE A 7 -17.75 -1.91 -5.07
CA PHE A 7 -19.12 -1.89 -5.58
C PHE A 7 -20.06 -1.88 -4.36
N ALA A 8 -20.53 -0.68 -3.99
CA ALA A 8 -21.25 -0.44 -2.75
C ALA A 8 -22.55 -1.25 -2.63
N GLU A 9 -23.20 -1.54 -3.75
CA GLU A 9 -24.46 -2.27 -3.84
C GLU A 9 -24.30 -3.80 -3.75
N LEU A 10 -23.06 -4.29 -3.98
CA LEU A 10 -22.74 -5.71 -3.95
C LEU A 10 -22.31 -6.13 -2.54
N THR A 11 -22.51 -7.38 -2.22
CA THR A 11 -21.94 -8.01 -1.01
C THR A 11 -20.42 -8.06 -1.09
N VAL A 12 -19.76 -8.34 0.05
CA VAL A 12 -18.32 -8.60 0.12
C VAL A 12 -17.95 -9.74 -0.84
N ASP A 13 -18.66 -10.84 -0.80
CA ASP A 13 -18.43 -12.03 -1.63
C ASP A 13 -18.53 -11.70 -3.12
N GLU A 14 -19.58 -10.97 -3.53
CA GLU A 14 -19.76 -10.55 -4.92
C GLU A 14 -18.68 -9.57 -5.38
N ASN A 15 -18.25 -8.64 -4.50
CA ASN A 15 -17.12 -7.77 -4.80
C ASN A 15 -15.85 -8.57 -5.10
N LEU A 16 -15.55 -9.59 -4.28
CA LEU A 16 -14.37 -10.44 -4.50
C LEU A 16 -14.47 -11.19 -5.82
N VAL A 17 -15.61 -11.79 -6.12
CA VAL A 17 -15.83 -12.52 -7.38
C VAL A 17 -15.57 -11.65 -8.61
N THR A 18 -15.93 -10.34 -8.56
CA THR A 18 -15.65 -9.43 -9.69
C THR A 18 -14.15 -9.28 -9.96
N GLY A 19 -13.28 -9.43 -8.94
CA GLY A 19 -11.82 -9.37 -9.11
C GLY A 19 -11.25 -10.53 -9.90
N GLY A 20 -11.90 -11.69 -9.88
CA GLY A 20 -11.49 -12.89 -10.62
C GLY A 20 -12.05 -13.00 -12.05
N ILE A 21 -12.78 -12.00 -12.54
CA ILE A 21 -13.54 -12.09 -13.81
C ILE A 21 -12.66 -12.35 -15.05
N THR A 22 -11.39 -11.99 -14.99
CA THR A 22 -10.43 -12.23 -16.09
C THR A 22 -9.88 -13.66 -16.10
N ASN A 23 -10.08 -14.42 -15.04
CA ASN A 23 -9.64 -15.81 -14.95
C ASN A 23 -10.79 -16.74 -15.38
N THR A 24 -10.49 -17.68 -16.28
CA THR A 24 -11.47 -18.66 -16.77
C THR A 24 -11.43 -19.98 -16.00
N ASP A 25 -10.39 -20.22 -15.21
CA ASP A 25 -10.26 -21.42 -14.38
C ASP A 25 -11.01 -21.26 -13.06
N ARG A 26 -12.15 -21.95 -12.96
CA ARG A 26 -12.99 -21.95 -11.74
C ARG A 26 -12.26 -22.46 -10.48
N LYS A 27 -11.32 -23.41 -10.65
CA LYS A 27 -10.55 -23.93 -9.50
C LYS A 27 -9.56 -22.89 -9.01
N ALA A 28 -8.89 -22.17 -9.92
CA ALA A 28 -7.99 -21.08 -9.57
C ALA A 28 -8.75 -19.92 -8.90
N ILE A 29 -9.95 -19.58 -9.39
CA ILE A 29 -10.80 -18.55 -8.74
C ILE A 29 -11.16 -18.97 -7.32
N ALA A 30 -11.61 -20.22 -7.12
CA ALA A 30 -11.96 -20.73 -5.79
C ALA A 30 -10.75 -20.71 -4.84
N ALA A 31 -9.57 -21.13 -5.30
CA ALA A 31 -8.34 -21.10 -4.51
C ALA A 31 -7.92 -19.66 -4.15
N SER A 32 -8.06 -18.69 -5.08
CA SER A 32 -7.80 -17.27 -4.79
C SER A 32 -8.80 -16.73 -3.77
N HIS A 33 -10.08 -17.08 -3.88
CA HIS A 33 -11.11 -16.69 -2.93
C HIS A 33 -10.82 -17.20 -1.52
N ASP A 34 -10.51 -18.50 -1.37
CA ASP A 34 -10.18 -19.11 -0.06
C ASP A 34 -8.94 -18.45 0.55
N ARG A 35 -7.91 -18.15 -0.27
CA ARG A 35 -6.71 -17.44 0.15
C ARG A 35 -7.04 -16.03 0.66
N VAL A 36 -7.87 -15.27 -0.06
CA VAL A 36 -8.31 -13.93 0.35
C VAL A 36 -9.11 -13.99 1.65
N MET A 37 -10.05 -14.93 1.78
CA MET A 37 -10.84 -15.11 3.01
C MET A 37 -9.97 -15.50 4.21
N THR A 38 -8.92 -16.29 3.99
CA THR A 38 -7.93 -16.64 5.04
C THR A 38 -7.10 -15.41 5.44
N MET A 39 -6.67 -14.60 4.45
CA MET A 39 -5.86 -13.40 4.69
C MET A 39 -6.66 -12.28 5.37
N PHE A 40 -7.97 -12.22 5.13
CA PHE A 40 -8.88 -11.21 5.68
C PHE A 40 -10.04 -11.86 6.45
N PRO A 41 -9.82 -12.37 7.67
CA PRO A 41 -10.87 -13.03 8.46
C PRO A 41 -12.12 -12.15 8.65
N LEU A 42 -11.91 -10.85 8.79
CA LEU A 42 -13.00 -9.87 8.93
C LEU A 42 -13.92 -9.83 7.70
N LEU A 43 -13.39 -10.01 6.49
CA LEU A 43 -14.19 -10.12 5.27
C LEU A 43 -14.93 -11.45 5.23
N ALA A 44 -14.30 -12.52 5.71
CA ALA A 44 -14.94 -13.85 5.80
C ALA A 44 -16.17 -13.81 6.72
N ASP A 45 -16.06 -13.16 7.87
CA ASP A 45 -17.18 -13.00 8.82
C ASP A 45 -18.33 -12.18 8.24
N ARG A 46 -18.01 -11.23 7.36
CA ARG A 46 -18.96 -10.28 6.73
C ARG A 46 -19.25 -10.58 5.26
N ARG A 47 -18.96 -11.77 4.79
CA ARG A 47 -19.04 -12.12 3.36
C ARG A 47 -20.39 -11.82 2.69
N LYS A 48 -21.49 -11.85 3.45
CA LYS A 48 -22.86 -11.58 2.99
C LYS A 48 -23.32 -10.14 3.19
N ASP A 49 -22.51 -9.31 3.88
CA ASP A 49 -22.85 -7.92 4.12
C ASP A 49 -22.65 -7.10 2.84
N VAL A 50 -23.51 -6.11 2.64
CA VAL A 50 -23.40 -5.15 1.53
C VAL A 50 -22.19 -4.25 1.77
N ALA A 51 -21.30 -4.16 0.78
CA ALA A 51 -20.02 -3.47 0.92
C ALA A 51 -20.13 -1.98 1.26
N GLY A 52 -21.24 -1.33 0.88
CA GLY A 52 -21.51 0.06 1.21
C GLY A 52 -21.63 0.34 2.71
N TYR A 53 -21.98 -0.67 3.53
CA TYR A 53 -22.12 -0.55 4.99
C TYR A 53 -20.84 -0.86 5.76
N LEU A 54 -19.78 -1.28 5.08
CA LEU A 54 -18.48 -1.51 5.69
C LEU A 54 -17.84 -0.18 6.11
N SER A 55 -17.08 -0.22 7.21
CA SER A 55 -16.21 0.90 7.57
C SER A 55 -15.16 1.16 6.49
N GLY A 56 -14.58 2.34 6.51
CA GLY A 56 -13.59 2.70 5.51
C GLY A 56 -12.36 1.78 5.48
N GLY A 57 -11.92 1.24 6.62
CA GLY A 57 -10.82 0.29 6.65
C GLY A 57 -11.21 -1.09 6.10
N GLU A 58 -12.43 -1.54 6.36
CA GLU A 58 -12.99 -2.77 5.82
C GLU A 58 -13.15 -2.68 4.30
N GLN A 59 -13.61 -1.53 3.79
CA GLN A 59 -13.68 -1.26 2.35
C GLN A 59 -12.29 -1.28 1.70
N GLN A 60 -11.27 -0.76 2.40
CA GLN A 60 -9.89 -0.81 1.92
C GLN A 60 -9.38 -2.25 1.83
N MET A 61 -9.63 -3.07 2.88
CA MET A 61 -9.30 -4.50 2.86
C MET A 61 -10.03 -5.23 1.74
N LEU A 62 -11.31 -4.93 1.52
CA LEU A 62 -12.09 -5.50 0.43
C LEU A 62 -11.53 -5.11 -0.95
N ALA A 63 -11.10 -3.87 -1.14
CA ALA A 63 -10.48 -3.43 -2.39
C ALA A 63 -9.17 -4.17 -2.68
N ILE A 64 -8.32 -4.36 -1.65
CA ILE A 64 -7.08 -5.15 -1.75
C ILE A 64 -7.41 -6.62 -2.03
N GLY A 65 -8.33 -7.21 -1.28
CA GLY A 65 -8.76 -8.60 -1.46
C GLY A 65 -9.30 -8.85 -2.87
N ARG A 66 -10.10 -7.92 -3.41
CA ARG A 66 -10.60 -7.98 -4.79
C ARG A 66 -9.47 -7.95 -5.81
N ALA A 67 -8.44 -7.13 -5.61
CA ALA A 67 -7.28 -7.11 -6.51
C ALA A 67 -6.51 -8.44 -6.48
N LEU A 68 -6.41 -9.09 -5.31
CA LEU A 68 -5.76 -10.39 -5.15
C LEU A 68 -6.51 -11.55 -5.80
N MET A 69 -7.81 -11.40 -6.05
CA MET A 69 -8.60 -12.43 -6.77
C MET A 69 -8.10 -12.68 -8.20
N ALA A 70 -7.43 -11.71 -8.82
CA ALA A 70 -6.82 -11.85 -10.14
C ALA A 70 -5.50 -12.64 -10.11
N ASP A 71 -5.02 -13.08 -8.94
CA ASP A 71 -3.73 -13.74 -8.73
C ASP A 71 -2.55 -12.96 -9.37
N PRO A 72 -2.37 -11.67 -9.02
CA PRO A 72 -1.42 -10.79 -9.68
C PRO A 72 0.01 -11.14 -9.29
N LYS A 73 0.95 -11.02 -10.24
CA LYS A 73 2.40 -11.06 -9.96
C LYS A 73 2.90 -9.75 -9.32
N LEU A 74 2.22 -8.64 -9.61
CA LEU A 74 2.51 -7.31 -9.10
C LEU A 74 1.21 -6.65 -8.64
N LEU A 75 1.16 -6.27 -7.38
CA LEU A 75 0.08 -5.47 -6.80
C LEU A 75 0.56 -4.02 -6.63
N ILE A 76 -0.21 -3.06 -7.15
CA ILE A 76 0.07 -1.63 -7.00
C ILE A 76 -0.93 -1.06 -5.99
N LEU A 77 -0.43 -0.46 -4.93
CA LEU A 77 -1.22 0.17 -3.87
C LEU A 77 -0.88 1.67 -3.82
N ASP A 78 -1.89 2.50 -4.04
CA ASP A 78 -1.76 3.95 -4.03
C ASP A 78 -2.46 4.51 -2.79
N GLU A 79 -1.66 5.02 -1.86
CA GLU A 79 -2.06 5.55 -0.56
C GLU A 79 -3.06 4.67 0.22
N PRO A 80 -2.78 3.36 0.41
CA PRO A 80 -3.74 2.45 1.03
C PRO A 80 -4.03 2.78 2.51
N SER A 81 -3.18 3.55 3.19
CA SER A 81 -3.37 3.96 4.58
C SER A 81 -4.08 5.30 4.75
N LEU A 82 -4.35 6.04 3.67
CA LEU A 82 -4.90 7.40 3.72
C LEU A 82 -6.26 7.44 4.41
N GLY A 83 -6.38 8.32 5.42
CA GLY A 83 -7.63 8.55 6.15
C GLY A 83 -8.06 7.38 7.04
N LEU A 84 -7.16 6.45 7.36
CA LEU A 84 -7.41 5.35 8.28
C LEU A 84 -6.95 5.68 9.71
N ALA A 85 -7.64 5.10 10.70
CA ALA A 85 -7.20 5.15 12.08
C ALA A 85 -5.87 4.40 12.27
N PRO A 86 -4.99 4.80 13.21
CA PRO A 86 -3.66 4.20 13.39
C PRO A 86 -3.66 2.67 13.53
N LYS A 87 -4.66 2.10 14.20
CA LYS A 87 -4.81 0.65 14.33
C LYS A 87 -5.01 -0.03 12.97
N LEU A 88 -5.79 0.59 12.08
CA LEU A 88 -6.06 0.06 10.74
C LEU A 88 -4.85 0.21 9.82
N VAL A 89 -4.05 1.29 9.97
CA VAL A 89 -2.77 1.45 9.27
C VAL A 89 -1.84 0.29 9.58
N GLY A 90 -1.74 -0.12 10.87
CA GLY A 90 -0.98 -1.30 11.27
C GLY A 90 -1.47 -2.59 10.59
N GLN A 91 -2.78 -2.79 10.54
CA GLN A 91 -3.36 -3.96 9.86
C GLN A 91 -3.09 -3.98 8.36
N ILE A 92 -3.19 -2.83 7.68
CA ILE A 92 -2.85 -2.72 6.24
C ILE A 92 -1.36 -3.03 6.03
N ARG A 93 -0.46 -2.49 6.87
CA ARG A 93 0.97 -2.80 6.83
C ARG A 93 1.21 -4.30 6.92
N ASP A 94 0.67 -4.96 7.93
CA ASP A 94 0.85 -6.40 8.17
C ASP A 94 0.28 -7.22 7.01
N THR A 95 -0.84 -6.78 6.43
CA THR A 95 -1.44 -7.39 5.24
C THR A 95 -0.50 -7.27 4.01
N ILE A 96 0.12 -6.11 3.80
CA ILE A 96 1.06 -5.90 2.67
C ILE A 96 2.26 -6.83 2.80
N VAL A 97 2.81 -6.98 4.01
CA VAL A 97 3.89 -7.92 4.30
C VAL A 97 3.46 -9.35 3.95
N ALA A 98 2.29 -9.80 4.45
CA ALA A 98 1.78 -11.14 4.18
C ALA A 98 1.55 -11.40 2.68
N ILE A 99 1.07 -10.41 1.92
CA ILE A 99 0.91 -10.49 0.46
C ILE A 99 2.26 -10.71 -0.23
N ASN A 100 3.29 -9.96 0.19
CA ASN A 100 4.63 -10.09 -0.38
C ASN A 100 5.28 -11.43 -0.02
N GLU A 101 5.18 -11.87 1.23
CA GLU A 101 5.67 -13.19 1.68
C GLU A 101 4.98 -14.35 0.94
N ALA A 102 3.72 -14.17 0.53
CA ALA A 102 3.00 -15.14 -0.31
C ALA A 102 3.45 -15.14 -1.78
N GLY A 103 4.43 -14.30 -2.16
CA GLY A 103 5.07 -14.27 -3.48
C GLY A 103 4.53 -13.24 -4.46
N THR A 104 3.61 -12.35 -4.05
CA THR A 104 3.16 -11.23 -4.87
C THR A 104 4.08 -10.03 -4.66
N SER A 105 4.73 -9.52 -5.72
CA SER A 105 5.49 -8.26 -5.63
C SER A 105 4.54 -7.10 -5.36
N VAL A 106 4.97 -6.14 -4.52
CA VAL A 106 4.14 -4.96 -4.19
C VAL A 106 4.87 -3.68 -4.56
N LEU A 107 4.20 -2.82 -5.33
CA LEU A 107 4.58 -1.42 -5.50
C LEU A 107 3.68 -0.58 -4.60
N LEU A 108 4.25 -0.05 -3.53
CA LEU A 108 3.56 0.77 -2.55
C LEU A 108 3.86 2.25 -2.77
N ILE A 109 2.84 3.05 -2.99
CA ILE A 109 2.92 4.51 -3.01
C ILE A 109 2.28 4.99 -1.70
N GLU A 110 3.04 5.71 -0.88
CA GLU A 110 2.59 6.16 0.43
C GLU A 110 3.18 7.52 0.81
N GLN A 111 2.37 8.33 1.46
CA GLN A 111 2.80 9.58 2.07
C GLN A 111 3.46 9.33 3.43
N ASN A 112 3.02 8.29 4.14
CA ASN A 112 3.61 7.87 5.42
C ASN A 112 4.93 7.12 5.17
N ALA A 113 6.02 7.87 5.00
CA ALA A 113 7.34 7.34 4.70
C ALA A 113 7.83 6.33 5.74
N ASN A 114 7.52 6.55 7.03
CA ASN A 114 7.92 5.63 8.09
C ASN A 114 7.27 4.25 7.93
N MET A 115 5.95 4.23 7.70
CA MET A 115 5.22 2.99 7.45
C MET A 115 5.76 2.29 6.19
N ALA A 116 5.88 3.02 5.08
CA ALA A 116 6.32 2.45 3.80
C ALA A 116 7.73 1.87 3.89
N LEU A 117 8.71 2.63 4.39
CA LEU A 117 10.10 2.20 4.48
C LEU A 117 10.32 1.09 5.52
N SER A 118 9.42 0.96 6.52
CA SER A 118 9.51 -0.11 7.52
C SER A 118 9.26 -1.51 6.96
N ILE A 119 8.60 -1.62 5.79
CA ILE A 119 8.20 -2.89 5.16
C ILE A 119 8.76 -3.07 3.76
N ALA A 120 9.38 -2.05 3.18
CA ALA A 120 9.93 -2.10 1.83
C ALA A 120 11.37 -2.65 1.83
N ASP A 121 11.76 -3.31 0.75
CA ASP A 121 13.15 -3.67 0.46
C ASP A 121 13.91 -2.46 -0.13
N TYR A 122 13.24 -1.70 -1.00
CA TYR A 122 13.83 -0.57 -1.73
C TYR A 122 12.82 0.58 -1.81
N GLY A 123 13.31 1.81 -1.70
CA GLY A 123 12.50 3.02 -1.71
C GLY A 123 12.94 4.03 -2.76
N TYR A 124 11.94 4.74 -3.30
CA TYR A 124 12.11 5.94 -4.13
C TYR A 124 11.43 7.11 -3.44
N ILE A 125 12.19 8.12 -3.06
CA ILE A 125 11.65 9.35 -2.48
C ILE A 125 11.34 10.32 -3.62
N MET A 126 10.09 10.77 -3.68
CA MET A 126 9.61 11.67 -4.72
C MET A 126 9.23 13.04 -4.16
N GLU A 127 9.65 14.09 -4.85
CA GLU A 127 9.25 15.45 -4.54
C GLU A 127 8.87 16.17 -5.84
N THR A 128 7.70 16.80 -5.87
CA THR A 128 7.22 17.55 -7.05
C THR A 128 7.36 16.76 -8.37
N GLY A 129 6.97 15.48 -8.39
CA GLY A 129 7.00 14.65 -9.58
C GLY A 129 8.39 14.16 -10.02
N LYS A 130 9.42 14.30 -9.17
CA LYS A 130 10.80 13.86 -9.45
C LYS A 130 11.30 12.95 -8.35
N VAL A 131 12.03 11.91 -8.71
CA VAL A 131 12.79 11.11 -7.75
C VAL A 131 13.98 11.95 -7.29
N VAL A 132 14.05 12.23 -5.99
CA VAL A 132 15.11 13.02 -5.37
C VAL A 132 16.14 12.12 -4.67
N MET A 133 15.72 10.95 -4.19
CA MET A 133 16.58 9.95 -3.57
C MET A 133 16.03 8.56 -3.84
N ASP A 134 16.91 7.55 -3.90
CA ASP A 134 16.53 6.14 -3.97
C ASP A 134 17.57 5.24 -3.29
N GLY A 135 17.15 4.10 -2.79
CA GLY A 135 18.06 3.15 -2.14
C GLY A 135 17.36 2.04 -1.36
N GLU A 136 18.15 1.17 -0.76
CA GLU A 136 17.67 0.16 0.18
C GLU A 136 16.93 0.85 1.33
N ALA A 137 15.72 0.38 1.66
CA ALA A 137 14.86 1.01 2.67
C ALA A 137 15.54 1.11 4.03
N ALA A 138 16.32 0.10 4.44
CA ALA A 138 17.07 0.11 5.68
C ALA A 138 18.18 1.19 5.74
N LYS A 139 18.69 1.65 4.59
CA LYS A 139 19.64 2.76 4.49
C LYS A 139 18.91 4.09 4.51
N LEU A 140 17.77 4.19 3.79
CA LEU A 140 16.94 5.39 3.78
C LEU A 140 16.39 5.74 5.17
N LEU A 141 15.98 4.74 5.96
CA LEU A 141 15.52 4.94 7.34
C LEU A 141 16.59 5.51 8.28
N LYS A 142 17.87 5.34 7.96
CA LYS A 142 19.00 5.85 8.77
C LYS A 142 19.58 7.15 8.23
N ASP A 143 19.10 7.60 7.08
CA ASP A 143 19.55 8.84 6.47
C ASP A 143 19.01 10.04 7.25
N GLU A 144 19.90 10.95 7.66
CA GLU A 144 19.56 12.09 8.50
C GLU A 144 18.56 13.03 7.80
N ASP A 145 18.72 13.24 6.49
CA ASP A 145 17.83 14.09 5.70
C ASP A 145 16.43 13.48 5.62
N ILE A 146 16.33 12.14 5.46
CA ILE A 146 15.03 11.43 5.48
C ILE A 146 14.38 11.54 6.86
N GLN A 147 15.16 11.38 7.93
CA GLN A 147 14.66 11.49 9.30
C GLN A 147 14.14 12.91 9.59
N GLU A 148 14.82 13.93 9.16
CA GLU A 148 14.44 15.32 9.37
C GLU A 148 13.20 15.70 8.54
N PHE A 149 13.22 15.44 7.20
CA PHE A 149 12.21 15.98 6.28
C PHE A 149 10.95 15.12 6.16
N TYR A 150 11.07 13.78 6.28
CA TYR A 150 9.97 12.87 6.00
C TYR A 150 9.50 12.06 7.20
N LEU A 151 10.34 11.85 8.22
CA LEU A 151 9.96 11.11 9.42
C LEU A 151 9.63 12.02 10.61
N GLY A 152 9.94 13.32 10.54
CA GLY A 152 9.60 14.30 11.57
C GLY A 152 10.29 14.04 12.92
N LEU A 153 11.46 13.42 12.93
CA LEU A 153 12.15 12.98 14.16
C LEU A 153 12.99 14.09 14.81
N HIS A 154 13.14 15.27 14.19
CA HIS A 154 13.76 16.42 14.80
C HIS A 154 12.73 17.55 14.86
N GLY A 155 12.24 17.82 16.09
CA GLY A 155 11.30 18.90 16.35
C GLY A 155 11.96 20.25 16.23
N ASP A 156 11.42 21.11 15.39
CA ASP A 156 11.05 22.48 15.74
C ASP A 156 10.04 22.99 14.72
N GLU A 157 9.02 23.73 15.18
CA GLU A 157 7.99 24.36 14.36
C GLU A 157 8.58 25.50 13.52
N GLY A 158 9.44 25.15 12.57
CA GLY A 158 10.00 26.05 11.58
C GLY A 158 9.67 25.57 10.18
N GLU A 159 9.27 26.49 9.32
CA GLU A 159 8.93 26.32 7.90
C GLU A 159 9.45 25.02 7.27
N ARG A 160 8.56 24.19 6.72
CA ARG A 160 8.93 22.97 5.95
C ARG A 160 9.89 23.37 4.83
N LYS A 161 11.20 23.27 5.08
CA LYS A 161 12.22 23.46 4.05
C LYS A 161 12.08 22.35 3.04
N SER A 162 12.03 22.69 1.76
CA SER A 162 12.06 21.72 0.67
C SER A 162 13.43 21.02 0.65
N PHE A 163 13.47 19.72 0.38
CA PHE A 163 14.70 18.96 0.17
C PHE A 163 15.61 19.60 -0.91
N ARG A 164 15.03 20.42 -1.81
CA ARG A 164 15.76 21.20 -2.83
C ARG A 164 16.63 22.30 -2.27
N ASP A 165 16.31 22.82 -1.09
CA ASP A 165 16.99 23.97 -0.49
C ASP A 165 18.22 23.55 0.33
N VAL A 166 18.37 22.24 0.57
CA VAL A 166 19.54 21.68 1.27
C VAL A 166 20.68 21.48 0.28
N LYS A 167 21.69 22.34 0.40
CA LYS A 167 22.86 22.48 -0.53
C LYS A 167 23.79 21.25 -0.65
N HIS A 168 23.53 20.10 -0.05
CA HIS A 168 24.47 18.98 0.03
C HIS A 168 24.09 17.75 -0.80
N TYR A 169 23.07 17.80 -1.63
CA TYR A 169 22.71 16.66 -2.46
C TYR A 169 23.58 16.57 -3.72
N LYS A 170 24.60 15.71 -3.66
CA LYS A 170 25.33 15.30 -4.88
C LYS A 170 24.41 14.42 -5.72
N ARG A 171 23.79 15.01 -6.77
CA ARG A 171 23.10 14.26 -7.83
C ARG A 171 24.05 13.19 -8.36
N ARG A 172 23.87 11.94 -7.98
CA ARG A 172 24.41 10.82 -8.74
C ARG A 172 23.62 10.74 -10.05
N LYS A 173 24.21 11.28 -11.12
CA LYS A 173 23.80 11.00 -12.50
C LYS A 173 23.99 9.50 -12.72
N ARG A 174 22.92 8.75 -12.70
CA ARG A 174 22.90 7.31 -13.00
C ARG A 174 21.82 6.97 -14.00
N TRP A 175 21.82 7.65 -15.14
CA TRP A 175 21.06 7.25 -16.33
C TRP A 175 21.75 7.87 -17.53
N LEU A 176 22.88 7.30 -17.99
CA LEU A 176 23.46 7.39 -19.33
C LEU A 176 24.80 6.61 -19.32
N SER A 177 24.71 5.32 -19.47
CA SER A 177 25.70 4.46 -20.13
C SER A 177 25.02 3.15 -20.49
#